data_3d60cfdf45cbe89d47f1dcaded34ff2c
#
_entry.id   3d60cfdf45cbe89d47f1dcaded34ff2c
#
_cell.length_a   1.000
_cell.length_b   1.000
_cell.length_c   1.000
_cell.angle_alpha   90.00
_cell.angle_beta   90.00
_cell.angle_gamma   90.00
#
_symmetry.space_group_name_H-M   'P 1'
#
loop_
_entity.id
_entity.type
_entity.pdbx_description
1 polymer ?
#
loop_
_entity_poly.entity_id
_entity_poly.type
_entity_poly.pdbx_seq_one_letter_code
_entity_poly.pdbx_strand_id
1 'polypeptide(L)'
;SICIAFYLEKHHIHTTLYDLSKENIRNAKSAGLQVMERNILSDDGDTMTEHASQLIALTSSNDVNIIACRKFNSIFGDKNVFRLVTVNEIKLKALSRPTDILFSADSDYIKLIELVRKYPDLKEVEITSSNQLQNLLNNNDDYIPILIRRKNKVLFINVDFEYYYQ
;
A
#
# COMPACT_ATOMS: atom_id res chain seq x y z
N SER A 1 -2.94 -4.23 6.22
CA SER A 1 -1.73 -3.38 6.37
C SER A 1 -0.61 -4.04 7.16
N ILE A 2 -0.90 -4.75 8.26
CA ILE A 2 0.11 -5.41 9.11
C ILE A 2 0.99 -6.40 8.32
N CYS A 3 0.41 -7.23 7.46
CA CYS A 3 1.18 -8.19 6.65
C CYS A 3 2.17 -7.50 5.69
N ILE A 4 1.79 -6.37 5.10
CA ILE A 4 2.68 -5.57 4.24
C ILE A 4 3.81 -4.96 5.07
N ALA A 5 3.48 -4.33 6.19
CA ALA A 5 4.47 -3.74 7.10
C ALA A 5 5.46 -4.80 7.63
N PHE A 6 4.96 -5.95 8.04
CA PHE A 6 5.79 -7.07 8.50
C PHE A 6 6.75 -7.56 7.41
N TYR A 7 6.26 -7.68 6.17
CA TYR A 7 7.08 -8.06 5.02
C TYR A 7 8.20 -7.03 4.77
N LEU A 8 7.88 -5.73 4.80
CA LEU A 8 8.84 -4.66 4.59
C LEU A 8 9.95 -4.66 5.66
N GLU A 9 9.57 -4.77 6.95
CA GLU A 9 10.52 -4.84 8.06
C GLU A 9 11.44 -6.08 7.95
N LYS A 10 10.90 -7.23 7.56
CA LYS A 10 11.67 -8.44 7.30
C LYS A 10 12.76 -8.22 6.23
N HIS A 11 12.53 -7.29 5.31
CA HIS A 11 13.47 -6.92 4.25
C HIS A 11 14.22 -5.61 4.53
N HIS A 12 14.33 -5.22 5.81
CA HIS A 12 15.07 -4.05 6.27
C HIS A 12 14.55 -2.71 5.72
N ILE A 13 13.24 -2.64 5.44
CA ILE A 13 12.56 -1.41 5.05
C ILE A 13 11.72 -0.95 6.24
N HIS A 14 12.21 0.08 6.92
CA HIS A 14 11.53 0.61 8.10
C HIS A 14 10.12 1.10 7.80
N THR A 15 9.18 0.67 8.62
CA THR A 15 7.76 0.98 8.45
C THR A 15 7.17 1.43 9.78
N THR A 16 6.52 2.58 9.78
CA THR A 16 5.72 3.05 10.91
C THR A 16 4.25 2.98 10.56
N LEU A 17 3.48 2.27 11.36
CA LEU A 17 2.03 2.20 11.22
C LEU A 17 1.36 3.32 12.02
N TYR A 18 0.33 3.92 11.43
CA TYR A 18 -0.56 4.88 12.09
C TYR A 18 -1.96 4.30 12.13
N ASP A 19 -2.50 4.14 13.31
CA ASP A 19 -3.86 3.60 13.51
C ASP A 19 -4.48 4.19 14.79
N LEU A 20 -5.81 4.25 14.85
CA LEU A 20 -6.58 4.63 16.02
C LEU A 20 -7.27 3.42 16.68
N SER A 21 -7.35 2.30 15.98
CA SER A 21 -7.93 1.07 16.52
C SER A 21 -6.97 0.43 17.50
N LYS A 22 -7.39 0.33 18.76
CA LYS A 22 -6.62 -0.33 19.83
C LYS A 22 -6.34 -1.80 19.53
N GLU A 23 -7.23 -2.46 18.81
CA GLU A 23 -7.03 -3.84 18.37
C GLU A 23 -5.90 -3.94 17.32
N ASN A 24 -5.94 -3.10 16.28
CA ASN A 24 -4.90 -3.05 15.27
C ASN A 24 -3.53 -2.69 15.87
N ILE A 25 -3.51 -1.71 16.78
CA ILE A 25 -2.30 -1.29 17.49
C ILE A 25 -1.71 -2.47 18.30
N ARG A 26 -2.55 -3.20 19.02
CA ARG A 26 -2.13 -4.37 19.80
C ARG A 26 -1.55 -5.47 18.91
N ASN A 27 -2.25 -5.77 17.81
CA ASN A 27 -1.80 -6.76 16.84
C ASN A 27 -0.48 -6.37 16.18
N ALA A 28 -0.31 -5.11 15.81
CA ALA A 28 0.93 -4.59 15.24
C ALA A 28 2.11 -4.68 16.23
N LYS A 29 1.89 -4.27 17.49
CA LYS A 29 2.90 -4.39 18.57
C LYS A 29 3.28 -5.85 18.82
N SER A 30 2.31 -6.75 18.85
CA SER A 30 2.56 -8.19 19.02
C SER A 30 3.37 -8.79 17.86
N ALA A 31 3.25 -8.22 16.67
CA ALA A 31 4.07 -8.57 15.50
C ALA A 31 5.45 -7.89 15.47
N GLY A 32 5.80 -7.11 16.51
CA GLY A 32 7.07 -6.40 16.60
C GLY A 32 7.18 -5.16 15.71
N LEU A 33 6.04 -4.63 15.23
CA LEU A 33 6.01 -3.47 14.35
C LEU A 33 5.96 -2.16 15.13
N GLN A 34 6.58 -1.12 14.58
CA GLN A 34 6.44 0.23 15.09
C GLN A 34 5.05 0.76 14.75
N VAL A 35 4.31 1.19 15.77
CA VAL A 35 2.96 1.73 15.60
C VAL A 35 2.73 2.95 16.47
N MET A 36 2.12 3.96 15.88
CA MET A 36 1.73 5.21 16.52
C MET A 36 0.21 5.29 16.63
N GLU A 37 -0.29 5.51 17.86
CA GLU A 37 -1.72 5.77 18.12
C GLU A 37 -2.01 7.25 17.82
N ARG A 38 -2.11 7.58 16.54
CA ARG A 38 -2.37 8.95 16.07
C ARG A 38 -3.23 8.97 14.82
N ASN A 39 -4.02 10.03 14.72
CA ASN A 39 -4.64 10.37 13.45
C ASN A 39 -3.61 11.04 12.54
N ILE A 40 -3.28 10.41 11.42
CA ILE A 40 -2.32 10.92 10.45
C ILE A 40 -2.71 12.32 9.91
N LEU A 41 -4.00 12.64 9.89
CA LEU A 41 -4.48 13.94 9.43
C LEU A 41 -4.20 15.07 10.41
N SER A 42 -4.00 14.76 11.70
CA SER A 42 -3.67 15.73 12.76
C SER A 42 -2.17 15.97 12.90
N ASP A 43 -1.35 15.18 12.23
CA ASP A 43 0.11 15.34 12.30
C ASP A 43 0.55 16.47 11.37
N ASP A 44 1.38 17.38 11.87
CA ASP A 44 1.88 18.55 11.12
C ASP A 44 2.90 18.15 10.05
N GLY A 45 3.29 16.88 10.04
CA GLY A 45 4.27 16.34 9.08
C GLY A 45 5.72 16.45 9.55
N ASP A 46 6.04 17.33 10.48
CA ASP A 46 7.42 17.60 10.89
C ASP A 46 8.11 16.40 11.54
N THR A 47 7.37 15.62 12.36
CA THR A 47 7.91 14.42 13.01
C THR A 47 7.91 13.18 12.13
N MET A 48 7.07 13.14 11.10
CA MET A 48 6.95 12.00 10.19
C MET A 48 7.96 12.04 9.05
N THR A 49 8.37 13.23 8.65
CA THR A 49 9.18 13.45 7.44
C THR A 49 10.65 13.17 7.62
N GLU A 50 11.16 13.20 8.87
CA GLU A 50 12.59 12.99 9.12
C GLU A 50 13.10 11.61 8.67
N HIS A 51 12.21 10.60 8.59
CA HIS A 51 12.63 9.22 8.33
C HIS A 51 11.74 8.50 7.29
N ALA A 52 10.66 9.10 6.81
CA ALA A 52 9.76 8.51 5.84
C ALA A 52 9.93 9.13 4.45
N SER A 53 9.90 8.30 3.42
CA SER A 53 9.96 8.72 2.02
C SER A 53 8.68 8.41 1.24
N GLN A 54 7.79 7.63 1.81
CA GLN A 54 6.54 7.20 1.16
C GLN A 54 5.39 7.12 2.16
N LEU A 55 4.18 7.36 1.68
CA LEU A 55 2.93 7.16 2.41
C LEU A 55 2.05 6.13 1.70
N ILE A 56 1.50 5.20 2.47
CA ILE A 56 0.53 4.21 1.99
C ILE A 56 -0.71 4.27 2.85
N ALA A 57 -1.80 4.80 2.31
CA ALA A 57 -3.08 4.96 3.00
C ALA A 57 -4.02 3.79 2.70
N LEU A 58 -4.12 2.85 3.64
CA LEU A 58 -4.89 1.61 3.52
C LEU A 58 -5.98 1.51 4.62
N THR A 59 -6.65 2.59 4.93
CA THR A 59 -7.75 2.58 5.90
C THR A 59 -9.08 2.20 5.21
N SER A 60 -10.07 1.83 6.01
CA SER A 60 -11.44 1.59 5.52
C SER A 60 -12.16 2.87 5.07
N SER A 61 -11.64 4.04 5.43
CA SER A 61 -12.22 5.33 5.06
C SER A 61 -11.57 5.88 3.80
N ASN A 62 -12.31 5.89 2.71
CA ASN A 62 -11.85 6.48 1.44
C ASN A 62 -11.47 7.95 1.59
N ASP A 63 -12.25 8.73 2.36
CA ASP A 63 -11.99 10.15 2.57
C ASP A 63 -10.68 10.37 3.32
N VAL A 64 -10.42 9.59 4.37
CA VAL A 64 -9.14 9.64 5.11
C VAL A 64 -7.97 9.33 4.17
N ASN A 65 -8.09 8.29 3.34
CA ASN A 65 -7.04 7.91 2.41
C ASN A 65 -6.77 9.01 1.38
N ILE A 66 -7.81 9.60 0.80
CA ILE A 66 -7.70 10.70 -0.18
C ILE A 66 -7.08 11.94 0.46
N ILE A 67 -7.55 12.35 1.64
CA ILE A 67 -7.04 13.53 2.33
C ILE A 67 -5.59 13.33 2.75
N ALA A 68 -5.23 12.16 3.26
CA ALA A 68 -3.86 11.83 3.61
C ALA A 68 -2.92 11.94 2.40
N CYS A 69 -3.29 11.35 1.26
CA CYS A 69 -2.50 11.47 0.04
C CYS A 69 -2.34 12.91 -0.42
N ARG A 70 -3.41 13.72 -0.40
CA ARG A 70 -3.33 15.14 -0.76
C ARG A 70 -2.42 15.92 0.18
N LYS A 71 -2.56 15.70 1.49
CA LYS A 71 -1.74 16.38 2.51
C LYS A 71 -0.25 16.07 2.34
N PHE A 72 0.10 14.79 2.20
CA PHE A 72 1.49 14.35 2.15
C PHE A 72 2.12 14.39 0.76
N ASN A 73 1.34 14.67 -0.27
CA ASN A 73 1.86 14.83 -1.62
C ASN A 73 2.89 15.96 -1.74
N SER A 74 2.65 17.09 -1.05
CA SER A 74 3.59 18.21 -1.02
C SER A 74 4.91 17.89 -0.34
N ILE A 75 4.93 16.86 0.51
CA ILE A 75 6.09 16.44 1.31
C ILE A 75 6.86 15.33 0.59
N PHE A 76 6.18 14.28 0.16
CA PHE A 76 6.82 13.09 -0.43
C PHE A 76 6.84 13.10 -1.96
N GLY A 77 6.03 13.94 -2.60
CA GLY A 77 5.86 13.98 -4.05
C GLY A 77 4.85 12.97 -4.60
N ASP A 78 4.40 13.20 -5.83
CA ASP A 78 3.31 12.48 -6.49
C ASP A 78 3.54 10.96 -6.64
N LYS A 79 4.79 10.53 -6.68
CA LYS A 79 5.18 9.12 -6.89
C LYS A 79 5.39 8.36 -5.59
N ASN A 80 5.17 8.99 -4.45
CA ASN A 80 5.48 8.44 -3.13
C ASN A 80 4.30 8.48 -2.17
N VAL A 81 3.11 8.80 -2.65
CA VAL A 81 1.86 8.76 -1.87
C VAL A 81 0.85 7.86 -2.55
N PHE A 82 0.34 6.89 -1.82
CA PHE A 82 -0.50 5.83 -2.37
C PHE A 82 -1.73 5.58 -1.51
N ARG A 83 -2.82 5.19 -2.17
CA ARG A 83 -4.09 4.80 -1.55
C ARG A 83 -4.77 3.68 -2.31
N LEU A 84 -5.79 3.11 -1.72
CA LEU A 84 -6.68 2.19 -2.44
C LEU A 84 -7.66 2.94 -3.34
N VAL A 85 -8.12 2.28 -4.40
CA VAL A 85 -9.22 2.72 -5.23
C VAL A 85 -10.52 2.79 -4.40
N THR A 86 -11.37 3.75 -4.68
CA THR A 86 -12.69 3.86 -4.04
C THR A 86 -13.75 3.09 -4.81
N VAL A 87 -14.81 2.67 -4.12
CA VAL A 87 -15.97 2.02 -4.74
C VAL A 87 -16.60 2.89 -5.85
N ASN A 88 -16.60 4.22 -5.67
CA ASN A 88 -17.13 5.14 -6.68
C ASN A 88 -16.25 5.18 -7.94
N GLU A 89 -14.91 5.19 -7.78
CA GLU A 89 -13.98 5.13 -8.92
C GLU A 89 -14.16 3.82 -9.71
N ILE A 90 -14.34 2.69 -9.02
CA ILE A 90 -14.63 1.40 -9.66
C ILE A 90 -15.94 1.47 -10.45
N LYS A 91 -17.02 1.94 -9.81
CA LYS A 91 -18.35 2.02 -10.46
C LYS A 91 -18.36 2.93 -11.68
N LEU A 92 -17.69 4.06 -11.60
CA LEU A 92 -17.62 5.04 -12.68
C LEU A 92 -16.56 4.67 -13.73
N LYS A 93 -15.73 3.66 -13.47
CA LYS A 93 -14.55 3.32 -14.29
C LYS A 93 -13.68 4.54 -14.58
N ALA A 94 -13.56 5.43 -13.60
CA ALA A 94 -12.84 6.69 -13.69
C ALA A 94 -11.99 6.90 -12.45
N LEU A 95 -10.68 6.92 -12.63
CA LEU A 95 -9.71 7.15 -11.56
C LEU A 95 -9.33 8.62 -11.53
N SER A 96 -9.47 9.25 -10.38
CA SER A 96 -9.14 10.67 -10.21
C SER A 96 -7.63 10.92 -10.32
N ARG A 97 -6.82 10.00 -9.81
CA ARG A 97 -5.35 10.03 -9.89
C ARG A 97 -4.80 8.60 -9.97
N PRO A 98 -4.65 8.04 -11.19
CA PRO A 98 -4.20 6.66 -11.37
C PRO A 98 -2.86 6.33 -10.70
N THR A 99 -1.93 7.30 -10.68
CA THR A 99 -0.60 7.14 -10.05
C THR A 99 -0.66 6.87 -8.54
N ASP A 100 -1.72 7.32 -7.87
CA ASP A 100 -1.92 7.14 -6.43
C ASP A 100 -2.57 5.79 -6.09
N ILE A 101 -3.18 5.12 -7.08
CA ILE A 101 -4.00 3.93 -6.85
C ILE A 101 -3.11 2.70 -6.77
N LEU A 102 -3.04 2.10 -5.58
CA LEU A 102 -2.31 0.87 -5.34
C LEU A 102 -3.01 -0.35 -5.91
N PHE A 103 -2.18 -1.24 -6.34
CA PHE A 103 -2.38 -2.59 -6.78
C PHE A 103 -3.10 -2.68 -8.12
N SER A 104 -4.41 -2.45 -8.17
CA SER A 104 -5.20 -2.49 -9.41
C SER A 104 -6.41 -1.58 -9.33
N ALA A 105 -7.03 -1.32 -10.49
CA ALA A 105 -8.20 -0.46 -10.60
C ALA A 105 -9.47 -1.01 -9.92
N ASP A 106 -9.45 -2.24 -9.44
CA ASP A 106 -10.56 -2.94 -8.78
C ASP A 106 -10.21 -3.45 -7.37
N SER A 107 -9.00 -3.17 -6.88
CA SER A 107 -8.53 -3.61 -5.55
C SER A 107 -8.88 -2.58 -4.48
N ASP A 108 -10.14 -2.51 -4.10
CA ASP A 108 -10.60 -1.69 -2.98
C ASP A 108 -10.28 -2.32 -1.61
N TYR A 109 -10.67 -1.61 -0.55
CA TYR A 109 -10.45 -2.08 0.82
C TYR A 109 -11.13 -3.42 1.11
N ILE A 110 -12.34 -3.65 0.58
CA ILE A 110 -13.11 -4.89 0.83
C ILE A 110 -12.39 -6.08 0.21
N LYS A 111 -12.00 -5.97 -1.07
CA LYS A 111 -11.25 -7.03 -1.76
C LYS A 111 -9.94 -7.34 -1.05
N LEU A 112 -9.21 -6.30 -0.60
CA LEU A 112 -7.97 -6.48 0.13
C LEU A 112 -8.18 -7.24 1.45
N ILE A 113 -9.18 -6.86 2.24
CA ILE A 113 -9.47 -7.51 3.53
C ILE A 113 -9.94 -8.95 3.36
N GLU A 114 -10.75 -9.24 2.36
CA GLU A 114 -11.18 -10.61 2.04
C GLU A 114 -9.98 -11.51 1.71
N LEU A 115 -9.05 -11.03 0.90
CA LEU A 115 -7.84 -11.77 0.58
C LEU A 115 -6.92 -11.96 1.78
N VAL A 116 -6.74 -10.93 2.62
CA VAL A 116 -5.92 -11.03 3.84
C VAL A 116 -6.52 -12.02 4.84
N ARG A 117 -7.86 -12.09 4.96
CA ARG A 117 -8.52 -13.10 5.81
C ARG A 117 -8.32 -14.52 5.30
N LYS A 118 -8.35 -14.71 4.00
CA LYS A 118 -8.17 -16.00 3.35
C LYS A 118 -6.69 -16.42 3.32
N TYR A 119 -5.80 -15.45 3.11
CA TYR A 119 -4.36 -15.63 2.96
C TYR A 119 -3.63 -14.55 3.77
N PRO A 120 -3.34 -14.80 5.06
CA PRO A 120 -2.76 -13.78 5.95
C PRO A 120 -1.32 -13.42 5.61
N ASP A 121 -0.60 -14.30 4.91
CA ASP A 121 0.80 -14.12 4.58
C ASP A 121 1.02 -13.71 3.13
N LEU A 122 1.96 -12.79 2.90
CA LEU A 122 2.42 -12.46 1.56
C LEU A 122 3.27 -13.62 1.00
N LYS A 123 2.99 -13.99 -0.25
CA LYS A 123 3.77 -15.00 -0.97
C LYS A 123 4.67 -14.32 -1.98
N GLU A 124 5.92 -14.76 -2.04
CA GLU A 124 6.86 -14.35 -3.09
C GLU A 124 6.80 -15.32 -4.27
N VAL A 125 6.83 -14.73 -5.46
CA VAL A 125 6.97 -15.47 -6.73
C VAL A 125 8.18 -14.92 -7.45
N GLU A 126 9.11 -15.79 -7.82
CA GLU A 126 10.27 -15.39 -8.61
C GLU A 126 9.85 -15.11 -10.06
N ILE A 127 10.21 -13.91 -10.54
CA ILE A 127 9.92 -13.47 -11.91
C ILE A 127 11.17 -13.64 -12.75
N THR A 128 11.08 -14.51 -13.76
CA THR A 128 12.20 -14.83 -14.66
C THR A 128 12.04 -14.23 -16.06
N SER A 129 10.84 -13.72 -16.40
CA SER A 129 10.58 -13.10 -17.71
C SER A 129 9.51 -12.00 -17.63
N SER A 130 9.56 -11.07 -18.60
CA SER A 130 8.55 -10.01 -18.73
C SER A 130 7.15 -10.58 -18.96
N ASN A 131 7.02 -11.66 -19.74
CA ASN A 131 5.74 -12.30 -20.00
C ASN A 131 5.11 -12.89 -18.72
N GLN A 132 5.93 -13.48 -17.84
CA GLN A 132 5.48 -13.97 -16.56
C GLN A 132 4.95 -12.83 -15.69
N LEU A 133 5.67 -11.71 -15.62
CA LEU A 133 5.25 -10.53 -14.89
C LEU A 133 3.93 -9.98 -15.45
N GLN A 134 3.83 -9.80 -16.77
CA GLN A 134 2.61 -9.34 -17.42
C GLN A 134 1.41 -10.24 -17.10
N ASN A 135 1.59 -11.56 -17.16
CA ASN A 135 0.54 -12.50 -16.82
C ASN A 135 0.10 -12.38 -15.36
N LEU A 136 1.03 -12.13 -14.43
CA LEU A 136 0.72 -11.92 -13.02
C LEU A 136 0.00 -10.58 -12.76
N LEU A 137 0.33 -9.53 -13.51
CA LEU A 137 -0.31 -8.22 -13.38
C LEU A 137 -1.69 -8.17 -14.04
N ASN A 138 -1.87 -8.89 -15.14
CA ASN A 138 -3.08 -8.79 -15.95
C ASN A 138 -4.28 -9.57 -15.42
N ASN A 139 -4.14 -10.37 -14.38
CA ASN A 139 -5.31 -11.10 -13.92
C ASN A 139 -5.19 -11.75 -12.55
N ASN A 140 -6.09 -11.44 -11.62
CA ASN A 140 -6.71 -12.56 -10.90
C ASN A 140 -7.67 -12.12 -9.79
N ASP A 141 -8.78 -12.83 -9.68
CA ASP A 141 -9.67 -12.74 -8.53
C ASP A 141 -9.08 -13.43 -7.27
N ASP A 142 -8.04 -14.25 -7.45
CA ASP A 142 -7.44 -15.07 -6.37
C ASP A 142 -6.25 -14.42 -5.67
N TYR A 143 -5.66 -13.36 -6.22
CA TYR A 143 -4.55 -12.65 -5.59
C TYR A 143 -4.47 -11.19 -6.01
N ILE A 144 -3.79 -10.38 -5.20
CA ILE A 144 -3.46 -8.98 -5.51
C ILE A 144 -1.94 -8.87 -5.56
N PRO A 145 -1.34 -8.46 -6.70
CA PRO A 145 0.07 -8.12 -6.76
C PRO A 145 0.34 -6.86 -5.94
N ILE A 146 1.17 -6.95 -4.92
CA ILE A 146 1.39 -5.85 -3.95
C ILE A 146 2.60 -5.02 -4.34
N LEU A 147 3.74 -5.68 -4.56
CA LEU A 147 5.02 -5.03 -4.80
C LEU A 147 5.97 -5.93 -5.58
N ILE A 148 6.98 -5.33 -6.15
CA ILE A 148 8.13 -6.02 -6.73
C ILE A 148 9.35 -5.72 -5.90
N ARG A 149 10.08 -6.77 -5.50
CA ARG A 149 11.38 -6.64 -4.84
C ARG A 149 12.49 -7.01 -5.81
N ARG A 150 13.46 -6.11 -5.95
CA ARG A 150 14.66 -6.34 -6.76
C ARG A 150 15.89 -5.95 -5.94
N LYS A 151 16.67 -6.95 -5.52
CA LYS A 151 17.77 -6.75 -4.57
C LYS A 151 17.25 -6.05 -3.29
N ASN A 152 17.71 -4.83 -3.03
CA ASN A 152 17.36 -4.03 -1.85
C ASN A 152 16.30 -2.94 -2.16
N LYS A 153 15.67 -2.98 -3.34
CA LYS A 153 14.63 -2.01 -3.72
C LYS A 153 13.27 -2.68 -3.75
N VAL A 154 12.29 -1.99 -3.23
CA VAL A 154 10.88 -2.35 -3.30
C VAL A 154 10.13 -1.28 -4.08
N LEU A 155 9.32 -1.72 -5.03
CA LEU A 155 8.42 -0.88 -5.81
C LEU A 155 7.00 -1.38 -5.60
N PHE A 156 6.13 -0.51 -5.09
CA PHE A 156 4.71 -0.82 -4.98
C PHE A 156 4.07 -0.81 -6.36
N ILE A 157 3.23 -1.82 -6.61
CA ILE A 157 2.45 -1.91 -7.83
C ILE A 157 1.26 -0.95 -7.72
N ASN A 158 1.10 -0.08 -8.71
CA ASN A 158 -0.03 0.83 -8.86
C ASN A 158 -0.68 0.65 -10.24
N VAL A 159 -1.79 1.32 -10.49
CA VAL A 159 -2.54 1.20 -11.75
C VAL A 159 -1.73 1.63 -12.97
N ASP A 160 -0.85 2.61 -12.80
CA ASP A 160 0.05 3.10 -13.85
C ASP A 160 1.43 2.44 -13.80
N PHE A 161 1.54 1.29 -13.15
CA PHE A 161 2.81 0.60 -13.01
C PHE A 161 3.33 0.11 -14.37
N GLU A 162 4.40 0.74 -14.84
CA GLU A 162 5.15 0.33 -16.01
C GLU A 162 6.47 -0.29 -15.56
N TYR A 163 6.66 -1.55 -15.87
CA TYR A 163 7.90 -2.25 -15.58
C TYR A 163 8.74 -2.38 -16.85
N TYR A 164 9.81 -1.62 -16.88
CA TYR A 164 10.83 -1.78 -17.93
C TYR A 164 11.88 -2.79 -17.46
N TYR A 165 11.96 -3.88 -18.18
CA TYR A 165 13.08 -4.80 -18.04
C TYR A 165 14.32 -4.11 -18.62
N GLN A 166 15.15 -3.62 -17.73
CA GLN A 166 16.53 -3.24 -18.09
C GLN A 166 17.48 -4.34 -17.67
#